data_678a6236ca45ec2c663ad5fac9a29f40
#
_entry.id   678a6236ca45ec2c663ad5fac9a29f40
#
_cell.length_a   1.000
_cell.length_b   1.000
_cell.length_c   1.000
_cell.angle_alpha   90.00
_cell.angle_beta   90.00
_cell.angle_gamma   90.00
#
_symmetry.space_group_name_H-M   'P 1'
#
loop_
_entity.id
_entity.type
_entity.pdbx_description
1 polymer ?
#
loop_
_entity_poly.entity_id
_entity_poly.type
_entity_poly.pdbx_seq_one_letter_code
_entity_poly.pdbx_strand_id
1 'polypeptide(L)'
;RGAEERPGLYWTRKTKAKAVLVESFFCDNKDDYAKAKKLGMDAHGKLIAEGILGKTITIAPAQPKAKYYIQAGAYGTKENADVMVKVLKKKGFSASIRKVSGSVPYRVQVGTYRTKKAANKVVKKLKAAGFTVLVKNL
;
A
#
# COMPACT_ATOMS: atom_id res chain seq x y z
N ARG A 1 33.73 -5.36 -2.90
CA ARG A 1 33.82 -6.58 -3.71
C ARG A 1 32.83 -6.47 -4.86
N GLY A 2 33.15 -7.02 -6.02
CA GLY A 2 32.25 -7.07 -7.17
C GLY A 2 31.30 -8.28 -7.13
N ALA A 3 30.55 -8.49 -8.21
CA ALA A 3 29.74 -9.70 -8.37
C ALA A 3 30.64 -10.94 -8.52
N GLU A 4 30.31 -12.00 -7.81
CA GLU A 4 31.01 -13.29 -7.86
C GLU A 4 30.05 -14.38 -8.29
N GLU A 5 30.53 -15.29 -9.13
CA GLU A 5 29.75 -16.49 -9.49
C GLU A 5 29.79 -17.52 -8.37
N ARG A 6 28.64 -17.99 -7.93
CA ARG A 6 28.47 -18.96 -6.85
C ARG A 6 27.67 -20.17 -7.31
N PRO A 7 28.21 -21.01 -8.24
CA PRO A 7 27.49 -22.16 -8.80
C PRO A 7 27.15 -23.23 -7.76
N GLY A 8 27.83 -23.23 -6.60
CA GLY A 8 27.57 -24.14 -5.48
C GLY A 8 26.29 -23.84 -4.68
N LEU A 9 25.75 -22.62 -4.76
CA LEU A 9 24.53 -22.28 -4.05
C LEU A 9 23.32 -22.96 -4.70
N TYR A 10 22.48 -23.61 -3.86
CA TYR A 10 21.30 -24.32 -4.34
C TYR A 10 20.38 -23.45 -5.19
N TRP A 11 20.06 -22.25 -4.72
CA TRP A 11 19.15 -21.33 -5.39
C TRP A 11 19.65 -20.85 -6.75
N THR A 12 20.92 -20.53 -6.88
CA THR A 12 21.51 -20.10 -8.16
C THR A 12 21.62 -21.25 -9.17
N ARG A 13 21.78 -22.49 -8.70
CA ARG A 13 21.96 -23.69 -9.54
C ARG A 13 20.64 -24.33 -9.99
N LYS A 14 19.59 -24.30 -9.14
CA LYS A 14 18.34 -25.05 -9.37
C LYS A 14 17.23 -24.23 -10.02
N THR A 15 17.39 -22.92 -10.19
CA THR A 15 16.41 -22.08 -10.89
C THR A 15 16.65 -22.13 -12.40
N LYS A 16 15.55 -22.13 -13.18
CA LYS A 16 15.62 -21.97 -14.65
C LYS A 16 15.86 -20.53 -15.08
N ALA A 17 15.49 -19.58 -14.24
CA ALA A 17 15.72 -18.15 -14.43
C ALA A 17 17.09 -17.75 -13.88
N LYS A 18 17.64 -16.63 -14.36
CA LYS A 18 18.82 -16.00 -13.75
C LYS A 18 18.51 -15.64 -12.30
N ALA A 19 19.34 -16.09 -11.38
CA ALA A 19 19.17 -15.85 -9.95
C ALA A 19 20.38 -15.08 -9.40
N VAL A 20 20.11 -14.13 -8.51
CA VAL A 20 21.12 -13.32 -7.83
C VAL A 20 20.84 -13.35 -6.35
N LEU A 21 21.87 -13.58 -5.54
CA LEU A 21 21.84 -13.38 -4.10
C LEU A 21 22.51 -12.04 -3.80
N VAL A 22 21.78 -11.13 -3.15
CA VAL A 22 22.30 -9.81 -2.77
C VAL A 22 22.55 -9.78 -1.28
N GLU A 23 23.82 -9.63 -0.88
CA GLU A 23 24.24 -9.40 0.49
C GLU A 23 24.53 -7.90 0.66
N SER A 24 23.60 -7.18 1.26
CA SER A 24 23.61 -5.72 1.27
C SER A 24 24.57 -5.12 2.29
N PHE A 25 24.76 -5.77 3.44
CA PHE A 25 25.66 -5.35 4.52
C PHE A 25 25.82 -6.43 5.57
N PHE A 26 26.85 -6.34 6.40
CA PHE A 26 27.09 -7.23 7.54
C PHE A 26 26.42 -6.64 8.80
N CYS A 27 25.45 -7.37 9.38
CA CYS A 27 24.69 -6.89 10.53
C CYS A 27 25.52 -6.82 11.83
N ASP A 28 26.61 -7.58 11.92
CA ASP A 28 27.58 -7.59 13.01
C ASP A 28 28.66 -6.51 12.87
N ASN A 29 28.78 -5.87 11.71
CA ASN A 29 29.66 -4.74 11.48
C ASN A 29 28.92 -3.41 11.76
N LYS A 30 29.33 -2.71 12.83
CA LYS A 30 28.69 -1.46 13.27
C LYS A 30 28.68 -0.36 12.20
N ASP A 31 29.76 -0.24 11.42
CA ASP A 31 29.90 0.78 10.38
C ASP A 31 29.00 0.48 9.18
N ASP A 32 28.95 -0.78 8.75
CA ASP A 32 28.07 -1.22 7.68
C ASP A 32 26.60 -1.07 8.06
N TYR A 33 26.25 -1.45 9.29
CA TYR A 33 24.90 -1.24 9.81
C TYR A 33 24.52 0.24 9.89
N ALA A 34 25.42 1.10 10.36
CA ALA A 34 25.19 2.54 10.43
C ALA A 34 25.00 3.16 9.03
N LYS A 35 25.79 2.74 8.04
CA LYS A 35 25.64 3.16 6.63
C LYS A 35 24.29 2.70 6.06
N ALA A 36 23.92 1.44 6.25
CA ALA A 36 22.65 0.90 5.79
C ALA A 36 21.45 1.63 6.43
N LYS A 37 21.51 1.89 7.74
CA LYS A 37 20.50 2.66 8.47
C LYS A 37 20.37 4.10 7.97
N LYS A 38 21.49 4.77 7.70
CA LYS A 38 21.50 6.14 7.16
C LYS A 38 20.95 6.20 5.73
N LEU A 39 21.25 5.20 4.91
CA LEU A 39 20.75 5.09 3.53
C LEU A 39 19.23 4.92 3.50
N GLY A 40 18.67 4.12 4.41
CA GLY A 40 17.26 3.80 4.48
C GLY A 40 16.83 2.73 3.47
N MET A 41 15.69 2.07 3.75
CA MET A 41 15.25 0.90 3.00
C MET A 41 14.86 1.21 1.55
N ASP A 42 14.23 2.36 1.30
CA ASP A 42 13.80 2.76 -0.06
C ASP A 42 15.00 3.01 -0.97
N ALA A 43 16.02 3.73 -0.48
CA ALA A 43 17.24 3.97 -1.23
C ALA A 43 18.05 2.68 -1.46
N HIS A 44 18.08 1.78 -0.46
CA HIS A 44 18.70 0.47 -0.56
C HIS A 44 18.03 -0.38 -1.64
N GLY A 45 16.71 -0.49 -1.61
CA GLY A 45 15.94 -1.22 -2.63
C GLY A 45 16.13 -0.64 -4.03
N LYS A 46 16.24 0.69 -4.14
CA LYS A 46 16.55 1.36 -5.40
C LYS A 46 17.91 0.94 -5.96
N LEU A 47 18.97 0.98 -5.15
CA LEU A 47 20.32 0.60 -5.59
C LEU A 47 20.38 -0.86 -6.05
N ILE A 48 19.71 -1.78 -5.36
CA ILE A 48 19.61 -3.19 -5.77
C ILE A 48 18.90 -3.30 -7.12
N ALA A 49 17.77 -2.64 -7.28
CA ALA A 49 17.01 -2.67 -8.53
C ALA A 49 17.79 -2.06 -9.70
N GLU A 50 18.51 -0.95 -9.48
CA GLU A 50 19.37 -0.33 -10.48
C GLU A 50 20.53 -1.27 -10.88
N GLY A 51 21.14 -1.94 -9.92
CA GLY A 51 22.19 -2.93 -10.18
C GLY A 51 21.71 -4.11 -11.00
N ILE A 52 20.50 -4.63 -10.73
CA ILE A 52 19.90 -5.74 -11.49
C ILE A 52 19.50 -5.30 -12.89
N LEU A 53 18.94 -4.11 -13.05
CA LEU A 53 18.43 -3.59 -14.31
C LEU A 53 19.53 -2.97 -15.20
N GLY A 54 20.70 -2.70 -14.65
CA GLY A 54 21.79 -2.00 -15.34
C GLY A 54 21.45 -0.57 -15.78
N LYS A 55 20.45 0.06 -15.12
CA LYS A 55 20.00 1.42 -15.44
C LYS A 55 19.50 2.15 -14.22
N THR A 56 19.67 3.47 -14.20
CA THR A 56 19.08 4.33 -13.16
C THR A 56 17.55 4.32 -13.24
N ILE A 57 16.88 4.16 -12.10
CA ILE A 57 15.43 4.21 -11.98
C ILE A 57 14.99 5.43 -11.17
N THR A 58 13.93 6.07 -11.61
CA THR A 58 13.26 7.12 -10.82
C THR A 58 12.18 6.46 -9.99
N ILE A 59 12.40 6.35 -8.68
CA ILE A 59 11.34 5.95 -7.75
C ILE A 59 10.48 7.19 -7.51
N ALA A 60 9.22 7.14 -7.91
CA ALA A 60 8.28 8.17 -7.50
C ALA A 60 8.27 8.24 -5.96
N PRO A 61 8.32 9.44 -5.36
CA PRO A 61 8.29 9.58 -3.91
C PRO A 61 7.10 8.80 -3.35
N ALA A 62 7.37 7.99 -2.31
CA ALA A 62 6.34 7.20 -1.65
C ALA A 62 5.14 8.11 -1.34
N GLN A 63 4.00 7.80 -1.93
CA GLN A 63 2.80 8.61 -1.74
C GLN A 63 2.45 8.55 -0.25
N PRO A 64 2.35 9.69 0.45
CA PRO A 64 2.03 9.68 1.87
C PRO A 64 0.76 8.86 2.11
N LYS A 65 0.83 7.93 3.06
CA LYS A 65 -0.25 6.99 3.36
C LYS A 65 -1.56 7.75 3.62
N ALA A 66 -2.66 7.22 3.12
CA ALA A 66 -3.97 7.76 3.42
C ALA A 66 -4.22 7.72 4.93
N LYS A 67 -4.79 8.80 5.48
CA LYS A 67 -5.10 8.93 6.92
C LYS A 67 -6.60 8.88 7.21
N TYR A 68 -7.41 9.10 6.19
CA TYR A 68 -8.87 9.23 6.33
C TYR A 68 -9.59 8.36 5.32
N TYR A 69 -10.77 7.89 5.68
CA TYR A 69 -11.72 7.30 4.75
C TYR A 69 -13.13 7.85 5.02
N ILE A 70 -14.03 7.76 4.05
CA ILE A 70 -15.43 8.14 4.24
C ILE A 70 -16.22 6.87 4.47
N GLN A 71 -16.94 6.78 5.58
CA GLN A 71 -17.88 5.71 5.88
C GLN A 71 -19.27 6.13 5.42
N ALA A 72 -19.88 5.36 4.52
CA ALA A 72 -21.22 5.58 3.98
C ALA A 72 -22.29 4.66 4.58
N GLY A 73 -21.90 3.77 5.48
CA GLY A 73 -22.81 2.90 6.18
C GLY A 73 -22.09 1.83 6.99
N ALA A 74 -22.87 1.17 7.84
CA ALA A 74 -22.46 0.02 8.62
C ALA A 74 -23.63 -0.97 8.66
N TYR A 75 -23.35 -2.24 8.36
CA TYR A 75 -24.37 -3.27 8.17
C TYR A 75 -24.02 -4.54 8.91
N GLY A 76 -25.05 -5.22 9.44
CA GLY A 76 -24.90 -6.53 10.08
C GLY A 76 -24.65 -7.66 9.08
N THR A 77 -25.17 -7.53 7.86
CA THR A 77 -25.04 -8.52 6.80
C THR A 77 -24.26 -7.95 5.60
N LYS A 78 -23.59 -8.87 4.88
CA LYS A 78 -22.83 -8.50 3.70
C LYS A 78 -23.73 -8.05 2.55
N GLU A 79 -24.88 -8.70 2.39
CA GLU A 79 -25.87 -8.44 1.34
C GLU A 79 -26.35 -6.98 1.39
N ASN A 80 -26.69 -6.48 2.58
CA ASN A 80 -27.10 -5.08 2.78
C ASN A 80 -25.96 -4.08 2.46
N ALA A 81 -24.73 -4.43 2.81
CA ALA A 81 -23.57 -3.63 2.45
C ALA A 81 -23.32 -3.63 0.93
N ASP A 82 -23.50 -4.79 0.26
CA ASP A 82 -23.34 -4.90 -1.21
C ASP A 82 -24.39 -4.05 -1.94
N VAL A 83 -25.63 -4.00 -1.45
CA VAL A 83 -26.68 -3.12 -2.00
C VAL A 83 -26.24 -1.66 -1.96
N MET A 84 -25.73 -1.19 -0.80
CA MET A 84 -25.24 0.19 -0.66
C MET A 84 -24.04 0.47 -1.60
N VAL A 85 -23.12 -0.46 -1.74
CA VAL A 85 -21.98 -0.34 -2.68
C VAL A 85 -22.49 -0.21 -4.12
N LYS A 86 -23.48 -1.01 -4.54
CA LYS A 86 -24.08 -0.91 -5.88
C LYS A 86 -24.74 0.45 -6.11
N VAL A 87 -25.46 0.97 -5.12
CA VAL A 87 -26.12 2.30 -5.19
C VAL A 87 -25.07 3.40 -5.33
N LEU A 88 -24.02 3.38 -4.51
CA LEU A 88 -22.92 4.36 -4.58
C LEU A 88 -22.20 4.32 -5.93
N LYS A 89 -21.93 3.12 -6.45
CA LYS A 89 -21.30 2.93 -7.76
C LYS A 89 -22.16 3.45 -8.90
N LYS A 90 -23.48 3.22 -8.87
CA LYS A 90 -24.44 3.79 -9.84
C LYS A 90 -24.45 5.32 -9.85
N LYS A 91 -24.15 5.95 -8.71
CA LYS A 91 -24.02 7.41 -8.56
C LYS A 91 -22.59 7.93 -8.86
N GLY A 92 -21.70 7.07 -9.38
CA GLY A 92 -20.33 7.43 -9.77
C GLY A 92 -19.31 7.49 -8.63
N PHE A 93 -19.62 6.94 -7.45
CA PHE A 93 -18.69 6.90 -6.33
C PHE A 93 -17.99 5.54 -6.24
N SER A 94 -16.67 5.53 -6.09
CA SER A 94 -15.91 4.31 -5.82
C SER A 94 -16.14 3.88 -4.38
N ALA A 95 -16.82 2.75 -4.17
CA ALA A 95 -17.14 2.23 -2.85
C ALA A 95 -16.70 0.76 -2.71
N SER A 96 -16.31 0.39 -1.48
CA SER A 96 -15.90 -0.97 -1.09
C SER A 96 -16.40 -1.32 0.29
N ILE A 97 -16.40 -2.62 0.61
CA ILE A 97 -16.76 -3.11 1.94
C ILE A 97 -15.47 -3.43 2.70
N ARG A 98 -15.41 -2.96 3.95
CA ARG A 98 -14.38 -3.34 4.93
C ARG A 98 -15.04 -4.13 6.05
N LYS A 99 -14.53 -5.33 6.33
CA LYS A 99 -14.97 -6.14 7.47
C LYS A 99 -14.20 -5.71 8.73
N VAL A 100 -14.90 -5.52 9.83
CA VAL A 100 -14.37 -5.20 11.15
C VAL A 100 -14.99 -6.14 12.19
N SER A 101 -14.39 -6.28 13.36
CA SER A 101 -14.96 -7.03 14.47
C SER A 101 -16.19 -6.31 15.06
N GLY A 102 -17.14 -7.07 15.64
CA GLY A 102 -18.31 -6.56 16.34
C GLY A 102 -19.63 -6.94 15.68
N SER A 103 -20.75 -6.54 16.28
CA SER A 103 -22.13 -6.89 15.89
C SER A 103 -22.56 -6.34 14.53
N VAL A 104 -21.90 -5.29 14.04
CA VAL A 104 -22.16 -4.68 12.73
C VAL A 104 -20.88 -4.67 11.92
N PRO A 105 -20.47 -5.83 11.34
CA PRO A 105 -19.12 -6.02 10.84
C PRO A 105 -18.84 -5.38 9.48
N TYR A 106 -19.84 -5.09 8.66
CA TYR A 106 -19.65 -4.64 7.29
C TYR A 106 -19.74 -3.12 7.19
N ARG A 107 -18.58 -2.48 6.97
CA ARG A 107 -18.46 -1.03 6.79
C ARG A 107 -18.34 -0.69 5.31
N VAL A 108 -19.26 0.09 4.77
CA VAL A 108 -19.15 0.61 3.41
C VAL A 108 -18.31 1.87 3.45
N GLN A 109 -17.18 1.86 2.74
CA GLN A 109 -16.27 3.00 2.65
C GLN A 109 -16.20 3.54 1.23
N VAL A 110 -16.06 4.86 1.11
CA VAL A 110 -15.90 5.58 -0.16
C VAL A 110 -14.53 6.26 -0.18
N GLY A 111 -13.60 5.64 -0.90
CA GLY A 111 -12.23 6.13 -1.07
C GLY A 111 -11.42 6.28 0.21
N THR A 112 -10.16 6.58 0.03
CA THR A 112 -9.21 6.92 1.10
C THR A 112 -8.50 8.23 0.75
N TYR A 113 -8.20 9.04 1.76
CA TYR A 113 -7.73 10.42 1.58
C TYR A 113 -6.55 10.72 2.51
N ARG A 114 -5.61 11.52 2.04
CA ARG A 114 -4.45 11.95 2.84
C ARG A 114 -4.82 13.05 3.83
N THR A 115 -5.76 13.92 3.49
CA THR A 115 -6.17 15.06 4.29
C THR A 115 -7.68 15.07 4.52
N LYS A 116 -8.10 15.57 5.68
CA LYS A 116 -9.51 15.79 6.01
C LYS A 116 -10.20 16.73 5.02
N LYS A 117 -9.45 17.73 4.50
CA LYS A 117 -9.95 18.69 3.48
C LYS A 117 -10.32 17.97 2.17
N ALA A 118 -9.47 17.01 1.73
CA ALA A 118 -9.76 16.19 0.54
C ALA A 118 -10.99 15.29 0.75
N ALA A 119 -11.09 14.62 1.90
CA ALA A 119 -12.26 13.82 2.26
C ALA A 119 -13.54 14.68 2.29
N ASN A 120 -13.49 15.86 2.91
CA ASN A 120 -14.65 16.76 3.02
C ASN A 120 -15.18 17.25 1.67
N LYS A 121 -14.32 17.43 0.66
CA LYS A 121 -14.78 17.74 -0.71
C LYS A 121 -15.70 16.65 -1.26
N VAL A 122 -15.36 15.38 -1.01
CA VAL A 122 -16.17 14.24 -1.47
C VAL A 122 -17.40 14.04 -0.58
N VAL A 123 -17.30 14.31 0.72
CA VAL A 123 -18.45 14.32 1.63
C VAL A 123 -19.53 15.29 1.14
N LYS A 124 -19.15 16.50 0.70
CA LYS A 124 -20.12 17.45 0.14
C LYS A 124 -20.86 16.89 -1.07
N LYS A 125 -20.15 16.20 -1.99
CA LYS A 125 -20.76 15.55 -3.17
C LYS A 125 -21.68 14.40 -2.78
N LEU A 126 -21.27 13.58 -1.80
CA LEU A 126 -22.08 12.46 -1.29
C LEU A 126 -23.37 12.96 -0.61
N LYS A 127 -23.26 14.01 0.20
CA LYS A 127 -24.44 14.64 0.84
C LYS A 127 -25.39 15.25 -0.18
N ALA A 128 -24.87 15.91 -1.20
CA ALA A 128 -25.69 16.45 -2.31
C ALA A 128 -26.39 15.32 -3.11
N ALA A 129 -25.77 14.12 -3.17
CA ALA A 129 -26.40 12.93 -3.78
C ALA A 129 -27.34 12.17 -2.82
N GLY A 130 -27.63 12.69 -1.61
CA GLY A 130 -28.57 12.15 -0.64
C GLY A 130 -27.98 11.12 0.34
N PHE A 131 -26.66 10.98 0.43
CA PHE A 131 -26.04 10.01 1.33
C PHE A 131 -25.61 10.64 2.65
N THR A 132 -25.93 9.97 3.77
CA THR A 132 -25.38 10.29 5.08
C THR A 132 -24.04 9.62 5.25
N VAL A 133 -22.98 10.38 5.43
CA VAL A 133 -21.59 9.88 5.47
C VAL A 133 -20.77 10.54 6.57
N LEU A 134 -19.76 9.81 7.06
CA LEU A 134 -18.85 10.25 8.12
C LEU A 134 -17.39 10.09 7.67
N VAL A 135 -16.54 11.06 8.01
CA VAL A 135 -15.08 10.94 7.84
C VAL A 135 -14.50 10.23 9.06
N LYS A 136 -13.75 9.17 8.84
CA LYS A 136 -13.06 8.38 9.87
C LYS A 136 -11.56 8.36 9.61
N ASN A 137 -10.78 8.17 10.67
CA ASN A 137 -9.35 7.86 10.57
C ASN A 137 -9.16 6.39 10.17
N LEU A 138 -8.07 6.12 9.42
CA LEU A 138 -7.63 4.78 9.05
C LEU A 138 -6.89 4.10 10.20
#